data_1f10910c9b892cb14e4d92d3acbb1960
#
_entry.id   1f10910c9b892cb14e4d92d3acbb1960
#
_cell.length_a   1.000
_cell.length_b   1.000
_cell.length_c   1.000
_cell.angle_alpha   90.00
_cell.angle_beta   90.00
_cell.angle_gamma   90.00
#
_symmetry.space_group_name_H-M   'P 1'
#
loop_
_entity.id
_entity.type
_entity.pdbx_description
1 polymer ?
#
loop_
_entity_poly.entity_id
_entity_poly.type
_entity_poly.pdbx_seq_one_letter_code
_entity_poly.pdbx_strand_id
1 'polypeptide(L)'
;VIEDMFGMSYDHPAKHMEEYLQIIAPLLRREPADFAGEQLTGKLSIDVGGTPPVPLLVAALGPALLKLAGTHSHGTSTWMTGPRTLEEHIIPTISAAAAEAGHEAPRVVCGLPVCLTDNPDAAREHIAKSLQIYGMLPSYRAMLDREGVEGPADLAIVGDERTLRAGIARVREAGATDLNAAVIVREGDSIEATHDHL
;
A
#
# COMPACT_ATOMS: atom_id res chain seq x y z
N VAL A 1 -3.90 -17.15 6.34
CA VAL A 1 -2.53 -17.34 5.78
C VAL A 1 -1.50 -17.30 6.91
N ILE A 2 -1.38 -16.20 7.67
CA ILE A 2 -0.34 -16.05 8.71
C ILE A 2 -0.47 -17.15 9.76
N GLU A 3 -1.67 -17.39 10.29
CA GLU A 3 -1.92 -18.40 11.30
C GLU A 3 -1.85 -19.83 10.75
N ASP A 4 -2.55 -20.09 9.64
CA ASP A 4 -2.68 -21.43 9.08
C ASP A 4 -1.40 -21.93 8.37
N MET A 5 -0.70 -21.03 7.65
CA MET A 5 0.47 -21.42 6.85
C MET A 5 1.80 -21.24 7.60
N PHE A 6 1.90 -20.22 8.46
CA PHE A 6 3.15 -19.91 9.15
C PHE A 6 3.10 -20.22 10.65
N GLY A 7 1.95 -20.61 11.21
CA GLY A 7 1.77 -20.91 12.62
C GLY A 7 2.05 -19.72 13.55
N MET A 8 1.98 -18.49 13.01
CA MET A 8 2.21 -17.26 13.77
C MET A 8 0.87 -16.67 14.21
N SER A 9 0.77 -16.17 15.45
CA SER A 9 -0.42 -15.43 15.87
C SER A 9 -0.59 -14.14 15.06
N TYR A 10 -1.82 -13.85 14.69
CA TYR A 10 -2.23 -12.58 14.10
C TYR A 10 -3.19 -11.82 15.03
N ASP A 11 -3.13 -12.13 16.31
CA ASP A 11 -3.87 -11.40 17.35
C ASP A 11 -3.30 -9.97 17.48
N HIS A 12 -4.18 -9.00 17.55
CA HIS A 12 -3.79 -7.60 17.76
C HIS A 12 -2.75 -7.03 16.77
N PRO A 13 -2.96 -7.13 15.44
CA PRO A 13 -1.95 -6.76 14.45
C PRO A 13 -1.52 -5.28 14.51
N ALA A 14 -2.39 -4.39 14.95
CA ALA A 14 -2.05 -2.97 15.15
C ALA A 14 -1.05 -2.81 16.31
N LYS A 15 -1.25 -3.51 17.43
CA LYS A 15 -0.32 -3.50 18.57
C LYS A 15 1.03 -4.07 18.20
N HIS A 16 1.02 -5.19 17.48
CA HIS A 16 2.26 -5.80 16.96
C HIS A 16 3.03 -4.82 16.05
N MET A 17 2.34 -4.17 15.13
CA MET A 17 2.94 -3.17 14.24
C MET A 17 3.48 -1.96 15.02
N GLU A 18 2.74 -1.47 16.01
CA GLU A 18 3.20 -0.38 16.88
C GLU A 18 4.53 -0.72 17.55
N GLU A 19 4.63 -1.89 18.18
CA GLU A 19 5.85 -2.34 18.85
C GLU A 19 7.00 -2.59 17.85
N TYR A 20 6.67 -3.14 16.66
CA TYR A 20 7.66 -3.30 15.59
C TYR A 20 8.24 -1.95 15.14
N LEU A 21 7.39 -0.92 14.99
CA LEU A 21 7.82 0.42 14.59
C LEU A 21 8.71 1.08 15.66
N GLN A 22 8.46 0.85 16.96
CA GLN A 22 9.33 1.33 18.05
C GLN A 22 10.75 0.75 17.97
N ILE A 23 10.90 -0.43 17.38
CA ILE A 23 12.21 -1.07 17.20
C ILE A 23 12.85 -0.64 15.88
N ILE A 24 12.12 -0.73 14.77
CA ILE A 24 12.72 -0.54 13.43
C ILE A 24 12.98 0.93 13.09
N ALA A 25 12.11 1.86 13.50
CA ALA A 25 12.25 3.26 13.13
C ALA A 25 13.55 3.90 13.63
N PRO A 26 13.97 3.76 14.91
CA PRO A 26 15.27 4.25 15.34
C PRO A 26 16.44 3.60 14.57
N LEU A 27 16.38 2.30 14.31
CA LEU A 27 17.42 1.61 13.55
C LEU A 27 17.60 2.16 12.14
N LEU A 28 16.50 2.50 11.45
CA LEU A 28 16.54 3.14 10.13
C LEU A 28 17.07 4.57 10.17
N ARG A 29 16.98 5.25 11.32
CA ARG A 29 17.63 6.55 11.59
C ARG A 29 19.06 6.41 12.11
N ARG A 30 19.57 5.17 12.27
CA ARG A 30 20.89 4.84 12.85
C ARG A 30 21.03 5.18 14.33
N GLU A 31 19.94 5.14 15.01
CA GLU A 31 19.84 5.24 16.45
C GLU A 31 19.75 3.85 17.07
N PRO A 32 20.24 3.62 18.30
CA PRO A 32 20.00 2.38 18.99
C PRO A 32 18.50 2.16 19.25
N ALA A 33 18.00 0.96 19.07
CA ALA A 33 16.73 0.54 19.60
C ALA A 33 16.91 0.02 21.03
N ASP A 34 16.10 0.51 21.97
CA ASP A 34 15.97 -0.01 23.34
C ASP A 34 14.50 -0.04 23.72
N PHE A 35 13.80 -1.05 23.24
CA PHE A 35 12.38 -1.23 23.43
C PHE A 35 12.06 -2.60 24.03
N ALA A 36 11.16 -2.64 25.00
CA ALA A 36 10.61 -3.87 25.57
C ALA A 36 9.09 -3.72 25.68
N GLY A 37 8.38 -4.34 24.77
CA GLY A 37 6.92 -4.37 24.70
C GLY A 37 6.32 -5.66 25.24
N GLU A 38 5.03 -5.84 24.98
CA GLU A 38 4.29 -7.05 25.35
C GLU A 38 4.51 -8.19 24.37
N GLN A 39 4.68 -7.87 23.09
CA GLN A 39 4.85 -8.83 22.00
C GLN A 39 6.27 -8.88 21.47
N LEU A 40 6.97 -7.74 21.43
CA LEU A 40 8.31 -7.64 20.86
C LEU A 40 9.29 -6.97 21.83
N THR A 41 10.55 -7.40 21.76
CA THR A 41 11.66 -6.75 22.43
C THR A 41 12.81 -6.57 21.44
N GLY A 42 13.37 -5.35 21.38
CA GLY A 42 14.54 -5.06 20.55
C GLY A 42 15.50 -4.13 21.28
N LYS A 43 16.70 -4.66 21.63
CA LYS A 43 17.81 -3.91 22.26
C LYS A 43 19.05 -4.13 21.43
N LEU A 44 19.22 -3.30 20.40
CA LEU A 44 20.30 -3.46 19.44
C LEU A 44 20.61 -2.15 18.71
N SER A 45 21.77 -2.13 18.07
CA SER A 45 22.14 -1.11 17.09
C SER A 45 22.64 -1.80 15.83
N ILE A 46 22.49 -1.12 14.68
CA ILE A 46 23.03 -1.57 13.40
C ILE A 46 24.05 -0.54 12.91
N ASP A 47 25.16 -1.01 12.38
CA ASP A 47 26.13 -0.21 11.65
C ASP A 47 26.06 -0.56 10.15
N VAL A 48 25.55 0.36 9.37
CA VAL A 48 25.42 0.21 7.91
C VAL A 48 26.25 1.24 7.16
N GLY A 49 27.30 1.74 7.76
CA GLY A 49 28.32 2.68 7.28
C GLY A 49 27.97 3.50 6.04
N GLY A 50 28.04 4.82 6.13
CA GLY A 50 27.96 5.72 4.95
C GLY A 50 26.58 5.88 4.26
N THR A 51 25.55 5.09 4.58
CA THR A 51 24.21 5.22 3.96
C THR A 51 23.38 6.33 4.64
N PRO A 52 22.53 7.12 3.96
CA PRO A 52 21.59 8.03 4.60
C PRO A 52 20.49 7.27 5.38
N PRO A 53 19.77 7.93 6.30
CA PRO A 53 18.56 7.36 6.89
C PRO A 53 17.57 6.91 5.81
N VAL A 54 16.90 5.78 6.06
CA VAL A 54 15.96 5.19 5.11
C VAL A 54 14.53 5.56 5.51
N PRO A 55 13.73 6.18 4.62
CA PRO A 55 12.33 6.45 4.90
C PRO A 55 11.54 5.14 5.02
N LEU A 56 10.64 5.10 5.99
CA LEU A 56 9.81 3.96 6.32
C LEU A 56 8.38 4.21 5.85
N LEU A 57 7.80 3.29 5.12
CA LEU A 57 6.37 3.26 4.78
C LEU A 57 5.71 2.03 5.41
N VAL A 58 4.51 2.20 5.91
CA VAL A 58 3.71 1.08 6.49
C VAL A 58 2.61 0.71 5.50
N ALA A 59 2.48 -0.57 5.18
CA ALA A 59 1.33 -1.06 4.43
C ALA A 59 0.08 -0.98 5.31
N ALA A 60 -0.83 -0.05 5.03
CA ALA A 60 -1.99 0.22 5.85
C ALA A 60 -3.24 0.53 5.02
N LEU A 61 -4.37 -0.07 5.42
CA LEU A 61 -5.70 0.16 4.82
C LEU A 61 -6.72 0.58 5.89
N GLY A 62 -6.70 -0.08 7.04
CA GLY A 62 -7.62 0.21 8.13
C GLY A 62 -7.18 1.41 8.98
N PRO A 63 -8.13 2.07 9.69
CA PRO A 63 -7.86 3.32 10.41
C PRO A 63 -6.79 3.20 11.49
N ALA A 64 -6.70 2.06 12.19
CA ALA A 64 -5.69 1.87 13.22
C ALA A 64 -4.27 1.86 12.65
N LEU A 65 -4.03 1.09 11.57
CA LEU A 65 -2.72 1.04 10.91
C LEU A 65 -2.40 2.35 10.19
N LEU A 66 -3.39 3.04 9.60
CA LEU A 66 -3.19 4.36 8.99
C LEU A 66 -2.76 5.41 10.01
N LYS A 67 -3.34 5.37 11.23
CA LYS A 67 -2.89 6.23 12.33
C LYS A 67 -1.46 5.94 12.72
N LEU A 68 -1.11 4.67 12.89
CA LEU A 68 0.28 4.27 13.17
C LEU A 68 1.24 4.70 12.07
N ALA A 69 0.84 4.55 10.79
CA ALA A 69 1.63 5.01 9.66
C ALA A 69 1.88 6.53 9.72
N GLY A 70 0.86 7.34 9.98
CA GLY A 70 1.00 8.78 10.12
C GLY A 70 1.85 9.21 11.33
N THR A 71 1.75 8.48 12.44
CA THR A 71 2.42 8.83 13.70
C THR A 71 3.89 8.34 13.77
N HIS A 72 4.20 7.18 13.17
CA HIS A 72 5.49 6.51 13.38
C HIS A 72 6.30 6.25 12.10
N SER A 73 5.80 6.68 10.94
CA SER A 73 6.48 6.46 9.66
C SER A 73 6.40 7.67 8.73
N HIS A 74 6.97 7.56 7.54
CA HIS A 74 6.97 8.62 6.53
C HIS A 74 5.76 8.52 5.59
N GLY A 75 4.88 7.54 5.79
CA GLY A 75 3.71 7.36 4.96
C GLY A 75 3.19 5.93 4.88
N THR A 76 2.36 5.67 3.88
CA THR A 76 1.75 4.36 3.65
C THR A 76 1.94 3.87 2.23
N SER A 77 1.91 2.54 2.06
CA SER A 77 1.74 1.87 0.78
C SER A 77 0.42 1.12 0.80
N THR A 78 -0.46 1.42 -0.14
CA THR A 78 -1.75 0.73 -0.29
C THR A 78 -1.71 -0.25 -1.45
N TRP A 79 -2.62 -1.22 -1.41
CA TRP A 79 -2.89 -2.14 -2.51
C TRP A 79 -4.39 -2.31 -2.68
N MET A 80 -4.89 -2.38 -3.91
CA MET A 80 -6.33 -2.49 -4.19
C MET A 80 -7.17 -1.37 -3.57
N THR A 81 -6.69 -0.15 -3.67
CA THR A 81 -7.36 1.04 -3.13
C THR A 81 -7.55 2.05 -4.25
N GLY A 82 -8.79 2.29 -4.64
CA GLY A 82 -9.11 3.21 -5.73
C GLY A 82 -9.10 4.68 -5.34
N PRO A 83 -9.24 5.58 -6.33
CA PRO A 83 -9.15 7.02 -6.12
C PRO A 83 -10.15 7.58 -5.10
N ARG A 84 -11.38 7.10 -5.11
CA ARG A 84 -12.40 7.54 -4.15
C ARG A 84 -12.01 7.16 -2.72
N THR A 85 -11.56 5.94 -2.52
CA THR A 85 -11.12 5.45 -1.21
C THR A 85 -9.87 6.17 -0.72
N LEU A 86 -8.94 6.52 -1.61
CA LEU A 86 -7.81 7.39 -1.29
C LEU A 86 -8.30 8.74 -0.75
N GLU A 87 -9.16 9.42 -1.49
CA GLU A 87 -9.66 10.76 -1.21
C GLU A 87 -10.52 10.82 0.06
N GLU A 88 -11.43 9.84 0.26
CA GLU A 88 -12.41 9.85 1.34
C GLU A 88 -11.93 9.16 2.63
N HIS A 89 -10.90 8.31 2.56
CA HIS A 89 -10.48 7.50 3.70
C HIS A 89 -8.98 7.51 3.98
N ILE A 90 -8.14 7.14 3.01
CA ILE A 90 -6.69 6.96 3.27
C ILE A 90 -6.05 8.30 3.59
N ILE A 91 -6.14 9.26 2.67
CA ILE A 91 -5.50 10.57 2.77
C ILE A 91 -5.94 11.32 4.03
N PRO A 92 -7.24 11.49 4.31
CA PRO A 92 -7.66 12.21 5.51
C PRO A 92 -7.17 11.56 6.80
N THR A 93 -7.22 10.22 6.89
CA THR A 93 -6.86 9.50 8.11
C THR A 93 -5.37 9.59 8.41
N ILE A 94 -4.51 9.34 7.42
CA ILE A 94 -3.06 9.37 7.63
C ILE A 94 -2.55 10.80 7.82
N SER A 95 -3.09 11.77 7.08
CA SER A 95 -2.67 13.18 7.19
C SER A 95 -3.04 13.80 8.53
N ALA A 96 -4.22 13.48 9.06
CA ALA A 96 -4.60 13.92 10.40
C ALA A 96 -3.64 13.38 11.47
N ALA A 97 -3.32 12.09 11.42
CA ALA A 97 -2.39 11.46 12.35
C ALA A 97 -0.96 12.02 12.24
N ALA A 98 -0.48 12.29 11.05
CA ALA A 98 0.84 12.92 10.82
C ALA A 98 0.87 14.34 11.38
N ALA A 99 -0.18 15.14 11.13
CA ALA A 99 -0.28 16.50 11.64
C ALA A 99 -0.35 16.54 13.18
N GLU A 100 -1.13 15.65 13.81
CA GLU A 100 -1.19 15.51 15.27
C GLU A 100 0.17 15.12 15.89
N ALA A 101 0.97 14.34 15.18
CA ALA A 101 2.32 13.95 15.58
C ALA A 101 3.40 15.01 15.26
N GLY A 102 3.04 16.10 14.58
CA GLY A 102 3.97 17.16 14.16
C GLY A 102 4.87 16.77 12.99
N HIS A 103 4.45 15.78 12.19
CA HIS A 103 5.17 15.31 11.02
C HIS A 103 4.77 16.12 9.77
N GLU A 104 5.62 16.07 8.75
CA GLU A 104 5.32 16.56 7.40
C GLU A 104 4.19 15.74 6.74
N ALA A 105 3.70 16.24 5.60
CA ALA A 105 2.69 15.52 4.82
C ALA A 105 3.18 14.10 4.45
N PRO A 106 2.41 13.06 4.76
CA PRO A 106 2.83 11.69 4.55
C PRO A 106 2.90 11.32 3.07
N ARG A 107 3.86 10.50 2.72
CA ARG A 107 3.93 9.87 1.40
C ARG A 107 2.86 8.78 1.28
N VAL A 108 2.10 8.80 0.21
CA VAL A 108 1.03 7.81 -0.05
C VAL A 108 1.28 7.15 -1.39
N VAL A 109 1.75 5.89 -1.33
CA VAL A 109 1.99 5.05 -2.50
C VAL A 109 0.73 4.26 -2.79
N CYS A 110 0.08 4.52 -3.93
CA CYS A 110 -1.09 3.78 -4.39
C CYS A 110 -0.66 2.60 -5.27
N GLY A 111 -0.99 1.37 -4.87
CA GLY A 111 -0.75 0.16 -5.65
C GLY A 111 -2.00 -0.26 -6.42
N LEU A 112 -1.91 -0.31 -7.75
CA LEU A 112 -3.00 -0.77 -8.63
C LEU A 112 -2.47 -1.64 -9.78
N PRO A 113 -3.28 -2.60 -10.28
CA PRO A 113 -3.00 -3.29 -11.52
C PRO A 113 -3.08 -2.33 -12.70
N VAL A 114 -2.13 -2.46 -13.63
CA VAL A 114 -2.07 -1.65 -14.86
C VAL A 114 -1.82 -2.56 -16.06
N CYS A 115 -2.50 -2.32 -17.18
CA CYS A 115 -2.34 -3.05 -18.41
C CYS A 115 -2.62 -2.19 -19.64
N LEU A 116 -1.59 -1.96 -20.47
CA LEU A 116 -1.78 -1.39 -21.82
C LEU A 116 -2.27 -2.50 -22.74
N THR A 117 -3.42 -2.30 -23.37
CA THR A 117 -4.02 -3.32 -24.24
C THR A 117 -5.07 -2.71 -25.16
N ASP A 118 -5.25 -3.32 -26.33
CA ASP A 118 -6.34 -3.05 -27.26
C ASP A 118 -7.59 -3.92 -26.99
N ASN A 119 -7.49 -4.87 -26.03
CA ASN A 119 -8.61 -5.73 -25.60
C ASN A 119 -8.83 -5.64 -24.08
N PRO A 120 -9.40 -4.53 -23.59
CA PRO A 120 -9.56 -4.26 -22.16
C PRO A 120 -10.47 -5.29 -21.45
N ASP A 121 -11.48 -5.84 -22.12
CA ASP A 121 -12.39 -6.81 -21.50
C ASP A 121 -11.67 -8.11 -21.15
N ALA A 122 -10.90 -8.65 -22.08
CA ALA A 122 -10.12 -9.87 -21.83
C ALA A 122 -9.01 -9.64 -20.79
N ALA A 123 -8.39 -8.45 -20.76
CA ALA A 123 -7.42 -8.10 -19.73
C ALA A 123 -8.06 -8.02 -18.35
N ARG A 124 -9.24 -7.40 -18.23
CA ARG A 124 -10.01 -7.34 -16.97
C ARG A 124 -10.42 -8.73 -16.49
N GLU A 125 -10.87 -9.61 -17.39
CA GLU A 125 -11.19 -10.99 -17.05
C GLU A 125 -9.96 -11.74 -16.50
N HIS A 126 -8.80 -11.56 -17.10
CA HIS A 126 -7.54 -12.13 -16.63
C HIS A 126 -7.15 -11.60 -15.24
N ILE A 127 -7.22 -10.28 -15.03
CA ILE A 127 -6.95 -9.62 -13.74
C ILE A 127 -7.93 -10.13 -12.67
N ALA A 128 -9.23 -10.24 -12.98
CA ALA A 128 -10.24 -10.74 -12.06
C ALA A 128 -9.91 -12.15 -11.56
N LYS A 129 -9.48 -13.04 -12.45
CA LYS A 129 -9.06 -14.41 -12.09
C LYS A 129 -7.78 -14.40 -11.26
N SER A 130 -6.76 -13.65 -11.69
CA SER A 130 -5.44 -13.61 -11.04
C SER A 130 -5.49 -13.00 -9.63
N LEU A 131 -6.37 -12.04 -9.41
CA LEU A 131 -6.48 -11.27 -8.17
C LEU A 131 -7.73 -11.60 -7.35
N GLN A 132 -8.45 -12.67 -7.68
CA GLN A 132 -9.69 -13.08 -7.03
C GLN A 132 -9.60 -13.11 -5.50
N ILE A 133 -8.47 -13.55 -4.95
CA ILE A 133 -8.23 -13.65 -3.50
C ILE A 133 -8.47 -12.32 -2.78
N TYR A 134 -8.09 -11.19 -3.39
CA TYR A 134 -8.24 -9.87 -2.79
C TYR A 134 -9.70 -9.43 -2.65
N GLY A 135 -10.60 -9.96 -3.46
CA GLY A 135 -12.04 -9.75 -3.30
C GLY A 135 -12.64 -10.45 -2.06
N MET A 136 -11.93 -11.44 -1.50
CA MET A 136 -12.39 -12.25 -0.37
C MET A 136 -11.74 -11.89 0.96
N LEU A 137 -10.56 -11.26 0.94
CA LEU A 137 -9.86 -10.87 2.15
C LEU A 137 -10.54 -9.63 2.79
N PRO A 138 -10.94 -9.68 4.07
CA PRO A 138 -11.78 -8.63 4.68
C PRO A 138 -11.24 -7.22 4.56
N SER A 139 -9.93 -7.02 4.72
CA SER A 139 -9.31 -5.70 4.63
C SER A 139 -9.41 -5.10 3.23
N TYR A 140 -9.21 -5.91 2.18
CA TYR A 140 -9.33 -5.48 0.80
C TYR A 140 -10.79 -5.35 0.37
N ARG A 141 -11.66 -6.28 0.80
CA ARG A 141 -13.11 -6.18 0.57
C ARG A 141 -13.65 -4.84 1.07
N ALA A 142 -13.25 -4.44 2.27
CA ALA A 142 -13.64 -3.14 2.83
C ALA A 142 -13.20 -1.94 1.96
N MET A 143 -12.07 -2.01 1.28
CA MET A 143 -11.62 -0.96 0.35
C MET A 143 -12.43 -0.96 -0.94
N LEU A 144 -12.69 -2.14 -1.50
CA LEU A 144 -13.55 -2.30 -2.70
C LEU A 144 -14.98 -1.80 -2.43
N ASP A 145 -15.53 -2.09 -1.25
CA ASP A 145 -16.87 -1.62 -0.84
C ASP A 145 -16.90 -0.08 -0.71
N ARG A 146 -15.87 0.53 -0.14
CA ARG A 146 -15.73 2.01 -0.06
C ARG A 146 -15.65 2.64 -1.44
N GLU A 147 -14.89 2.02 -2.34
CA GLU A 147 -14.79 2.47 -3.73
C GLU A 147 -16.11 2.31 -4.49
N GLY A 148 -16.95 1.37 -4.07
CA GLY A 148 -18.22 1.07 -4.71
C GLY A 148 -18.08 0.15 -5.92
N VAL A 149 -17.10 -0.76 -5.90
CA VAL A 149 -16.79 -1.69 -6.98
C VAL A 149 -16.99 -3.15 -6.56
N GLU A 150 -17.24 -4.03 -7.53
CA GLU A 150 -17.52 -5.45 -7.25
C GLU A 150 -16.25 -6.23 -6.96
N GLY A 151 -15.16 -5.95 -7.68
CA GLY A 151 -13.94 -6.74 -7.57
C GLY A 151 -12.64 -6.00 -7.92
N PRO A 152 -11.50 -6.69 -7.75
CA PRO A 152 -10.18 -6.14 -8.01
C PRO A 152 -9.96 -5.61 -9.44
N ALA A 153 -10.59 -6.24 -10.44
CA ALA A 153 -10.45 -5.84 -11.83
C ALA A 153 -11.08 -4.48 -12.14
N ASP A 154 -12.06 -4.04 -11.34
CA ASP A 154 -12.71 -2.75 -11.51
C ASP A 154 -11.79 -1.59 -11.12
N LEU A 155 -10.81 -1.85 -10.24
CA LEU A 155 -9.78 -0.89 -9.84
C LEU A 155 -8.63 -0.78 -10.84
N ALA A 156 -8.49 -1.76 -11.74
CA ALA A 156 -7.37 -1.84 -12.66
C ALA A 156 -7.43 -0.73 -13.72
N ILE A 157 -6.29 -0.11 -13.97
CA ILE A 157 -6.11 0.87 -15.04
C ILE A 157 -5.78 0.08 -16.32
N VAL A 158 -6.78 -0.16 -17.17
CA VAL A 158 -6.68 -1.04 -18.33
C VAL A 158 -7.21 -0.37 -19.58
N GLY A 159 -6.46 -0.36 -20.65
CA GLY A 159 -6.85 0.15 -21.95
C GLY A 159 -5.69 0.71 -22.77
N ASP A 160 -6.00 1.67 -23.64
CA ASP A 160 -5.02 2.38 -24.45
C ASP A 160 -4.19 3.38 -23.61
N GLU A 161 -3.17 3.98 -24.20
CA GLU A 161 -2.31 4.98 -23.56
C GLU A 161 -3.11 6.13 -22.95
N ARG A 162 -4.13 6.62 -23.64
CA ARG A 162 -4.98 7.71 -23.14
C ARG A 162 -5.72 7.30 -21.86
N THR A 163 -6.22 6.08 -21.81
CA THR A 163 -6.90 5.52 -20.64
C THR A 163 -5.94 5.35 -19.48
N LEU A 164 -4.72 4.86 -19.73
CA LEU A 164 -3.68 4.73 -18.69
C LEU A 164 -3.34 6.12 -18.11
N ARG A 165 -3.04 7.10 -18.95
CA ARG A 165 -2.72 8.46 -18.51
C ARG A 165 -3.83 9.10 -17.69
N ALA A 166 -5.09 8.91 -18.11
CA ALA A 166 -6.24 9.41 -17.37
C ALA A 166 -6.41 8.73 -16.00
N GLY A 167 -6.23 7.41 -15.94
CA GLY A 167 -6.27 6.65 -14.68
C GLY A 167 -5.18 7.07 -13.70
N ILE A 168 -3.94 7.24 -14.18
CA ILE A 168 -2.81 7.71 -13.38
C ILE A 168 -3.06 9.14 -12.87
N ALA A 169 -3.56 10.04 -13.74
CA ALA A 169 -3.91 11.39 -13.36
C ALA A 169 -4.97 11.41 -12.25
N ARG A 170 -6.00 10.55 -12.34
CA ARG A 170 -7.05 10.44 -11.34
C ARG A 170 -6.53 9.96 -9.99
N VAL A 171 -5.60 9.00 -9.97
CA VAL A 171 -4.94 8.54 -8.73
C VAL A 171 -4.15 9.68 -8.06
N ARG A 172 -3.41 10.47 -8.85
CA ARG A 172 -2.68 11.64 -8.35
C ARG A 172 -3.62 12.73 -7.82
N GLU A 173 -4.69 13.03 -8.54
CA GLU A 173 -5.71 14.01 -8.12
C GLU A 173 -6.39 13.62 -6.82
N ALA A 174 -6.55 12.32 -6.57
CA ALA A 174 -7.05 11.79 -5.30
C ALA A 174 -6.06 11.92 -4.14
N GLY A 175 -4.86 12.44 -4.36
CA GLY A 175 -3.86 12.74 -3.33
C GLY A 175 -2.75 11.71 -3.15
N ALA A 176 -2.66 10.69 -4.00
CA ALA A 176 -1.48 9.81 -4.01
C ALA A 176 -0.22 10.58 -4.45
N THR A 177 0.88 10.37 -3.73
CA THR A 177 2.18 10.95 -4.08
C THR A 177 2.92 10.10 -5.11
N ASP A 178 2.64 8.81 -5.11
CA ASP A 178 3.31 7.80 -5.94
C ASP A 178 2.30 6.74 -6.41
N LEU A 179 2.58 6.16 -7.57
CA LEU A 179 1.89 4.98 -8.07
C LEU A 179 2.85 3.79 -8.12
N ASN A 180 2.47 2.70 -7.45
CA ASN A 180 3.05 1.38 -7.65
C ASN A 180 2.23 0.65 -8.70
N ALA A 181 2.60 0.80 -9.97
CA ALA A 181 1.92 0.16 -11.09
C ALA A 181 2.30 -1.33 -11.14
N ALA A 182 1.39 -2.20 -10.73
CA ALA A 182 1.55 -3.64 -10.92
C ALA A 182 1.15 -4.02 -12.34
N VAL A 183 2.12 -4.17 -13.22
CA VAL A 183 1.87 -4.54 -14.61
C VAL A 183 1.38 -5.98 -14.68
N ILE A 184 0.13 -6.17 -15.08
CA ILE A 184 -0.50 -7.49 -15.24
C ILE A 184 -0.98 -7.62 -16.69
N VAL A 185 -0.34 -8.51 -17.41
CA VAL A 185 -0.62 -8.79 -18.82
C VAL A 185 -1.06 -10.23 -19.02
N ARG A 186 -1.81 -10.47 -20.09
CA ARG A 186 -2.17 -11.84 -20.52
C ARG A 186 -0.99 -12.54 -21.18
N GLU A 187 -1.06 -13.84 -21.29
CA GLU A 187 -0.13 -14.61 -22.12
C GLU A 187 -0.15 -14.08 -23.57
N GLY A 188 1.02 -13.70 -24.08
CA GLY A 188 1.19 -13.12 -25.41
C GLY A 188 1.16 -11.58 -25.46
N ASP A 189 0.76 -10.89 -24.41
CA ASP A 189 0.89 -9.43 -24.29
C ASP A 189 2.31 -9.05 -23.79
N SER A 190 2.77 -7.85 -24.13
CA SER A 190 4.10 -7.36 -23.72
C SER A 190 4.05 -6.57 -22.42
N ILE A 191 4.83 -6.99 -21.42
CA ILE A 191 5.07 -6.23 -20.20
C ILE A 191 5.82 -4.94 -20.51
N GLU A 192 6.80 -5.00 -21.41
CA GLU A 192 7.65 -3.88 -21.83
C GLU A 192 6.78 -2.76 -22.44
N ALA A 193 5.82 -3.12 -23.29
CA ALA A 193 4.91 -2.13 -23.89
C ALA A 193 4.10 -1.35 -22.86
N THR A 194 3.64 -2.00 -21.78
CA THR A 194 2.96 -1.31 -20.69
C THR A 194 3.94 -0.44 -19.89
N HIS A 195 5.15 -0.94 -19.65
CA HIS A 195 6.16 -0.25 -18.85
C HIS A 195 6.67 1.03 -19.54
N ASP A 196 6.81 1.01 -20.86
CA ASP A 196 7.29 2.14 -21.65
C ASP A 196 6.30 3.33 -21.67
N HIS A 197 5.05 3.11 -21.22
CA HIS A 197 3.98 4.12 -21.20
C HIS A 197 3.59 4.56 -19.77
N LEU A 198 4.32 4.11 -18.76
CA LEU A 198 4.16 4.50 -17.35
C LEU A 198 5.15 5.60 -16.95
#